data_bff8319dd52736df4239c699de699033
#
_entry.id   bff8319dd52736df4239c699de699033
#
_cell.length_a   1.000
_cell.length_b   1.000
_cell.length_c   1.000
_cell.angle_alpha   90.00
_cell.angle_beta   90.00
_cell.angle_gamma   90.00
#
_symmetry.space_group_name_H-M   'P 1'
#
loop_
_entity.id
_entity.type
_entity.pdbx_description
1 polymer ?
#
loop_
_entity_poly.entity_id
_entity_poly.type
_entity_poly.pdbx_seq_one_letter_code
_entity_poly.pdbx_strand_id
1 'polypeptide(L)'
;PILKAPKLQITKQSDKKVYAVGETGYYKLHITQGKEGMTAQNVKVVDEFEKEGMKVQKIEVKLNEKDITSDCKIDAKDHQFTIETGKDLGENDVMTVAYQVVFEKRIEGAVKNTAVAGSDNTEDDQDENTVVVKPPVLKIEKSTAHKSYKEGQSGEYKIRVTQRNENMTAHHYSFPQCF
;
A
#
# COMPACT_ATOMS: atom_id res chain seq x y z
N PRO A 1 18.38 35.00 -21.39
CA PRO A 1 17.35 34.97 -20.36
C PRO A 1 17.11 33.52 -19.93
N ILE A 2 17.22 33.23 -18.62
CA ILE A 2 16.87 31.93 -18.06
C ILE A 2 15.34 31.90 -18.01
N LEU A 3 14.73 30.98 -18.79
CA LEU A 3 13.29 30.75 -18.70
C LEU A 3 13.02 30.09 -17.34
N LYS A 4 12.30 30.83 -16.49
CA LYS A 4 11.78 30.25 -15.23
C LYS A 4 10.63 29.33 -15.57
N ALA A 5 10.65 28.13 -15.07
CA ALA A 5 9.57 27.15 -15.17
C ALA A 5 9.01 26.82 -13.78
N PRO A 6 7.73 26.51 -13.65
CA PRO A 6 7.19 25.97 -12.40
C PRO A 6 7.86 24.66 -12.04
N LYS A 7 7.88 24.30 -10.75
CA LYS A 7 8.49 23.08 -10.26
C LYS A 7 7.54 22.37 -9.32
N LEU A 8 7.14 21.16 -9.67
CA LEU A 8 6.38 20.27 -8.78
C LEU A 8 7.28 19.65 -7.73
N GLN A 9 6.71 19.42 -6.56
CA GLN A 9 7.28 18.64 -5.46
C GLN A 9 6.22 17.67 -4.97
N ILE A 10 6.58 16.40 -4.86
CA ILE A 10 5.72 15.34 -4.32
C ILE A 10 6.38 14.68 -3.13
N THR A 11 5.60 14.41 -2.08
CA THR A 11 5.99 13.53 -0.98
C THR A 11 4.97 12.43 -0.80
N LYS A 12 5.43 11.24 -0.39
CA LYS A 12 4.65 10.03 -0.23
C LYS A 12 4.82 9.42 1.15
N GLN A 13 3.71 9.09 1.80
CA GLN A 13 3.72 8.49 3.13
C GLN A 13 2.73 7.33 3.21
N SER A 14 3.06 6.34 4.03
CA SER A 14 2.15 5.30 4.50
C SER A 14 1.99 5.41 6.02
N ASP A 15 0.86 4.98 6.54
CA ASP A 15 0.60 4.99 7.99
C ASP A 15 1.49 4.00 8.76
N LYS A 16 1.97 2.94 8.10
CA LYS A 16 2.89 1.95 8.68
C LYS A 16 3.98 1.54 7.69
N LYS A 17 5.04 0.92 8.21
CA LYS A 17 6.11 0.31 7.41
C LYS A 17 5.99 -1.21 7.31
N VAL A 18 5.17 -1.83 8.16
CA VAL A 18 4.93 -3.27 8.19
C VAL A 18 3.44 -3.51 8.27
N TYR A 19 2.93 -4.28 7.33
CA TYR A 19 1.53 -4.72 7.28
C TYR A 19 1.45 -6.24 7.37
N ALA A 20 0.28 -6.70 7.76
CA ALA A 20 -0.11 -8.09 7.71
C ALA A 20 -0.90 -8.41 6.43
N VAL A 21 -0.87 -9.65 5.97
CA VAL A 21 -1.80 -10.11 4.92
C VAL A 21 -3.24 -9.92 5.41
N GLY A 22 -4.09 -9.31 4.58
CA GLY A 22 -5.46 -8.94 4.89
C GLY A 22 -5.62 -7.55 5.53
N GLU A 23 -4.53 -6.89 5.92
CA GLU A 23 -4.54 -5.56 6.50
C GLU A 23 -4.72 -4.48 5.43
N THR A 24 -5.37 -3.38 5.82
CA THR A 24 -5.50 -2.18 5.00
C THR A 24 -4.46 -1.15 5.42
N GLY A 25 -3.64 -0.71 4.47
CA GLY A 25 -2.72 0.41 4.61
C GLY A 25 -3.35 1.71 4.11
N TYR A 26 -2.96 2.82 4.72
CA TYR A 26 -3.40 4.17 4.35
C TYR A 26 -2.21 4.96 3.81
N TYR A 27 -2.37 5.49 2.60
CA TYR A 27 -1.34 6.23 1.89
C TYR A 27 -1.78 7.65 1.60
N LYS A 28 -0.83 8.56 1.61
CA LYS A 28 -1.07 9.96 1.30
C LYS A 28 0.06 10.52 0.44
N LEU A 29 -0.30 11.20 -0.63
CA LEU A 29 0.57 12.03 -1.45
C LEU A 29 0.29 13.49 -1.14
N HIS A 30 1.34 14.28 -1.08
CA HIS A 30 1.27 15.73 -0.90
C HIS A 30 2.04 16.38 -2.05
N ILE A 31 1.38 17.21 -2.83
CA ILE A 31 1.91 17.79 -4.07
C ILE A 31 1.79 19.31 -3.99
N THR A 32 2.90 20.01 -4.23
CA THR A 32 2.99 21.46 -4.25
C THR A 32 3.75 21.94 -5.47
N GLN A 33 3.58 23.20 -5.81
CA GLN A 33 4.41 23.92 -6.76
C GLN A 33 5.29 24.93 -6.00
N GLY A 34 6.62 24.83 -6.15
CA GLY A 34 7.59 25.54 -5.30
C GLY A 34 8.18 26.81 -5.89
N LYS A 35 7.68 27.33 -7.03
CA LYS A 35 8.21 28.54 -7.65
C LYS A 35 7.22 29.71 -7.52
N GLU A 36 7.71 30.81 -6.92
CA GLU A 36 6.95 32.03 -6.73
C GLU A 36 6.38 32.58 -8.05
N GLY A 37 5.10 32.97 -8.03
CA GLY A 37 4.38 33.56 -9.16
C GLY A 37 4.16 32.62 -10.34
N MET A 38 4.37 31.30 -10.18
CA MET A 38 4.22 30.32 -11.24
C MET A 38 3.07 29.32 -10.98
N THR A 39 2.61 28.73 -12.07
CA THR A 39 1.51 27.75 -12.04
C THR A 39 1.88 26.53 -12.86
N ALA A 40 1.82 25.35 -12.25
CA ALA A 40 1.89 24.07 -12.94
C ALA A 40 0.51 23.77 -13.54
N GLN A 41 0.46 23.55 -14.86
CA GLN A 41 -0.79 23.42 -15.60
C GLN A 41 -1.18 21.95 -15.75
N ASN A 42 -2.45 21.64 -15.50
CA ASN A 42 -3.04 20.33 -15.72
C ASN A 42 -2.24 19.20 -15.03
N VAL A 43 -2.21 19.22 -13.70
CA VAL A 43 -1.44 18.29 -12.88
C VAL A 43 -1.96 16.85 -13.06
N LYS A 44 -1.03 15.93 -13.22
CA LYS A 44 -1.28 14.48 -13.35
C LYS A 44 -0.49 13.71 -12.28
N VAL A 45 -1.05 12.60 -11.83
CA VAL A 45 -0.41 11.74 -10.83
C VAL A 45 -0.44 10.29 -11.32
N VAL A 46 0.68 9.61 -11.18
CA VAL A 46 0.79 8.15 -11.39
C VAL A 46 1.35 7.53 -10.13
N ASP A 47 0.75 6.47 -9.65
CA ASP A 47 1.20 5.72 -8.49
C ASP A 47 1.24 4.24 -8.81
N GLU A 48 2.36 3.58 -8.52
CA GLU A 48 2.56 2.18 -8.89
C GLU A 48 3.36 1.44 -7.82
N PHE A 49 2.84 0.29 -7.43
CA PHE A 49 3.57 -0.73 -6.67
C PHE A 49 4.36 -1.62 -7.64
N GLU A 50 5.63 -1.87 -7.33
CA GLU A 50 6.50 -2.72 -8.15
C GLU A 50 6.12 -4.21 -8.15
N LYS A 51 5.24 -4.62 -7.21
CA LYS A 51 4.77 -6.00 -7.04
C LYS A 51 3.25 -6.06 -7.02
N GLU A 52 2.72 -7.22 -7.33
CA GLU A 52 1.31 -7.54 -7.22
C GLU A 52 0.99 -8.17 -5.84
N GLY A 53 -0.30 -8.34 -5.54
CA GLY A 53 -0.78 -8.95 -4.30
C GLY A 53 -1.46 -7.98 -3.36
N MET A 54 -1.74 -6.77 -3.83
CA MET A 54 -2.54 -5.76 -3.14
C MET A 54 -3.65 -5.25 -4.05
N LYS A 55 -4.54 -4.48 -3.45
CA LYS A 55 -5.62 -3.79 -4.16
C LYS A 55 -5.74 -2.36 -3.67
N VAL A 56 -5.53 -1.42 -4.58
CA VAL A 56 -5.77 0.01 -4.34
C VAL A 56 -7.27 0.29 -4.38
N GLN A 57 -7.75 1.11 -3.43
CA GLN A 57 -9.16 1.49 -3.34
C GLN A 57 -9.33 2.84 -2.64
N LYS A 58 -10.54 3.41 -2.75
CA LYS A 58 -10.94 4.64 -2.06
C LYS A 58 -9.98 5.80 -2.29
N ILE A 59 -9.70 6.09 -3.56
CA ILE A 59 -8.86 7.22 -3.94
C ILE A 59 -9.68 8.51 -3.76
N GLU A 60 -9.13 9.46 -3.01
CA GLU A 60 -9.67 10.79 -2.77
C GLU A 60 -8.65 11.85 -3.16
N VAL A 61 -9.06 12.85 -3.92
CA VAL A 61 -8.21 13.96 -4.38
C VAL A 61 -8.76 15.27 -3.81
N LYS A 62 -7.89 16.02 -3.13
CA LYS A 62 -8.23 17.37 -2.63
C LYS A 62 -7.28 18.43 -3.18
N LEU A 63 -7.83 19.59 -3.47
CA LEU A 63 -7.10 20.79 -3.77
C LEU A 63 -7.45 21.87 -2.72
N ASN A 64 -6.47 22.30 -1.95
CA ASN A 64 -6.66 23.25 -0.84
C ASN A 64 -7.79 22.79 0.11
N GLU A 65 -7.73 21.54 0.55
CA GLU A 65 -8.71 20.86 1.41
C GLU A 65 -10.10 20.63 0.77
N LYS A 66 -10.37 21.17 -0.41
CA LYS A 66 -11.63 20.92 -1.13
C LYS A 66 -11.54 19.61 -1.91
N ASP A 67 -12.51 18.75 -1.71
CA ASP A 67 -12.64 17.50 -2.49
C ASP A 67 -12.94 17.82 -3.97
N ILE A 68 -12.08 17.32 -4.84
CA ILE A 68 -12.19 17.43 -6.30
C ILE A 68 -12.20 16.06 -6.98
N THR A 69 -12.38 14.99 -6.22
CA THR A 69 -12.29 13.61 -6.72
C THR A 69 -13.22 13.36 -7.92
N SER A 70 -14.44 13.89 -7.85
CA SER A 70 -15.44 13.76 -8.93
C SER A 70 -15.07 14.54 -10.21
N ASP A 71 -14.20 15.54 -10.10
CA ASP A 71 -13.72 16.32 -11.26
C ASP A 71 -12.54 15.63 -11.97
N CYS A 72 -11.91 14.65 -11.31
CA CYS A 72 -10.74 13.96 -11.81
C CYS A 72 -11.13 12.74 -12.66
N LYS A 73 -10.32 12.47 -13.68
CA LYS A 73 -10.35 11.19 -14.37
C LYS A 73 -9.36 10.25 -13.69
N ILE A 74 -9.89 9.23 -13.03
CA ILE A 74 -9.11 8.23 -12.28
C ILE A 74 -9.22 6.89 -12.98
N ASP A 75 -8.07 6.31 -13.37
CA ASP A 75 -7.95 4.92 -13.84
C ASP A 75 -7.14 4.13 -12.81
N ALA A 76 -7.82 3.23 -12.11
CA ALA A 76 -7.25 2.43 -11.04
C ALA A 76 -7.27 0.94 -11.40
N LYS A 77 -6.11 0.31 -11.22
CA LYS A 77 -5.91 -1.14 -11.26
C LYS A 77 -5.50 -1.63 -9.87
N ASP A 78 -5.32 -2.94 -9.71
CA ASP A 78 -5.04 -3.51 -8.39
C ASP A 78 -3.79 -2.91 -7.72
N HIS A 79 -2.71 -2.72 -8.46
CA HIS A 79 -1.41 -2.26 -7.93
C HIS A 79 -0.96 -0.89 -8.46
N GLN A 80 -1.80 -0.18 -9.20
CA GLN A 80 -1.46 1.14 -9.76
C GLN A 80 -2.71 1.98 -10.00
N PHE A 81 -2.51 3.32 -10.05
CA PHE A 81 -3.54 4.23 -10.57
C PHE A 81 -2.91 5.42 -11.29
N THR A 82 -3.70 6.01 -12.16
CA THR A 82 -3.42 7.30 -12.80
C THR A 82 -4.54 8.29 -12.53
N ILE A 83 -4.19 9.55 -12.32
CA ILE A 83 -5.14 10.63 -12.10
C ILE A 83 -4.83 11.77 -13.06
N GLU A 84 -5.77 12.13 -13.91
CA GLU A 84 -5.77 13.39 -14.64
C GLU A 84 -6.71 14.36 -13.88
N THR A 85 -6.11 15.35 -13.22
CA THR A 85 -6.89 16.21 -12.31
C THR A 85 -7.68 17.29 -13.02
N GLY A 86 -7.23 17.70 -14.23
CA GLY A 86 -7.77 18.85 -14.93
C GLY A 86 -7.64 20.16 -14.15
N LYS A 87 -6.75 20.19 -13.14
CA LYS A 87 -6.54 21.35 -12.26
C LYS A 87 -5.09 21.82 -12.37
N ASP A 88 -4.93 23.12 -12.20
CA ASP A 88 -3.65 23.79 -12.09
C ASP A 88 -3.23 23.89 -10.62
N LEU A 89 -1.94 24.05 -10.38
CA LEU A 89 -1.35 24.21 -9.06
C LEU A 89 -0.47 25.44 -9.02
N GLY A 90 -0.93 26.48 -8.33
CA GLY A 90 -0.20 27.73 -8.12
C GLY A 90 0.75 27.66 -6.94
N GLU A 91 1.40 28.78 -6.64
CA GLU A 91 2.46 28.92 -5.63
C GLU A 91 2.05 28.44 -4.22
N ASN A 92 0.82 28.77 -3.80
CA ASN A 92 0.33 28.45 -2.46
C ASN A 92 -0.68 27.28 -2.44
N ASP A 93 -0.87 26.63 -3.57
CA ASP A 93 -1.81 25.53 -3.66
C ASP A 93 -1.19 24.23 -3.13
N VAL A 94 -2.04 23.44 -2.48
CA VAL A 94 -1.70 22.11 -1.98
C VAL A 94 -2.69 21.10 -2.54
N MET A 95 -2.18 20.11 -3.27
CA MET A 95 -2.97 18.97 -3.71
C MET A 95 -2.60 17.75 -2.87
N THR A 96 -3.60 17.05 -2.37
CA THR A 96 -3.41 15.77 -1.66
C THR A 96 -4.16 14.65 -2.35
N VAL A 97 -3.54 13.47 -2.40
CA VAL A 97 -4.18 12.24 -2.82
C VAL A 97 -4.09 11.26 -1.67
N ALA A 98 -5.25 10.87 -1.13
CA ALA A 98 -5.34 9.84 -0.10
C ALA A 98 -5.97 8.57 -0.69
N TYR A 99 -5.45 7.42 -0.33
CA TYR A 99 -5.99 6.15 -0.80
C TYR A 99 -5.71 5.01 0.18
N GLN A 100 -6.44 3.93 0.02
CA GLN A 100 -6.29 2.71 0.80
C GLN A 100 -5.70 1.59 -0.07
N VAL A 101 -4.94 0.71 0.58
CA VAL A 101 -4.37 -0.48 -0.05
C VAL A 101 -4.67 -1.69 0.81
N VAL A 102 -5.37 -2.68 0.28
CA VAL A 102 -5.57 -3.96 0.94
C VAL A 102 -4.47 -4.92 0.48
N PHE A 103 -3.68 -5.45 1.40
CA PHE A 103 -2.66 -6.44 1.11
C PHE A 103 -3.28 -7.85 1.12
N GLU A 104 -3.73 -8.30 -0.04
CA GLU A 104 -4.56 -9.52 -0.16
C GLU A 104 -3.75 -10.82 -0.08
N LYS A 105 -2.46 -10.76 -0.43
CA LYS A 105 -1.60 -11.94 -0.55
C LYS A 105 -0.27 -11.72 0.17
N ARG A 106 0.40 -12.83 0.50
CA ARG A 106 1.80 -12.80 0.89
C ARG A 106 2.63 -12.20 -0.24
N ILE A 107 3.46 -11.22 0.11
CA ILE A 107 4.42 -10.61 -0.81
C ILE A 107 5.81 -10.82 -0.20
N GLU A 108 6.69 -11.46 -0.96
CA GLU A 108 8.05 -11.74 -0.49
C GLU A 108 8.94 -10.50 -0.62
N GLY A 109 9.70 -10.22 0.44
CA GLY A 109 10.61 -9.10 0.51
C GLY A 109 9.92 -7.75 0.67
N ALA A 110 10.68 -6.68 0.50
CA ALA A 110 10.19 -5.32 0.53
C ALA A 110 9.33 -5.01 -0.70
N VAL A 111 8.31 -4.19 -0.49
CA VAL A 111 7.40 -3.70 -1.55
C VAL A 111 7.62 -2.21 -1.70
N LYS A 112 8.18 -1.81 -2.82
CA LYS A 112 8.34 -0.41 -3.19
C LYS A 112 7.11 0.08 -3.93
N ASN A 113 6.71 1.30 -3.61
CA ASN A 113 5.64 2.01 -4.27
C ASN A 113 6.13 3.42 -4.65
N THR A 114 6.06 3.76 -5.92
CA THR A 114 6.53 5.04 -6.46
C THR A 114 5.36 5.87 -6.93
N ALA A 115 5.35 7.14 -6.53
CA ALA A 115 4.41 8.14 -7.01
C ALA A 115 5.13 9.19 -7.84
N VAL A 116 4.55 9.56 -8.97
CA VAL A 116 5.06 10.58 -9.89
C VAL A 116 4.00 11.65 -10.06
N ALA A 117 4.39 12.91 -9.88
CA ALA A 117 3.57 14.06 -10.23
C ALA A 117 4.16 14.80 -11.44
N GLY A 118 3.35 15.07 -12.44
CA GLY A 118 3.72 15.81 -13.64
C GLY A 118 2.68 16.85 -14.03
N SER A 119 3.01 17.71 -14.96
CA SER A 119 2.11 18.69 -15.53
C SER A 119 2.51 19.03 -16.97
N ASP A 120 1.68 19.80 -17.67
CA ASP A 120 1.94 20.15 -19.07
C ASP A 120 3.18 21.04 -19.26
N ASN A 121 3.62 21.75 -18.20
CA ASN A 121 4.70 22.73 -18.25
C ASN A 121 5.77 22.58 -17.16
N THR A 122 5.86 21.41 -16.54
CA THR A 122 6.91 21.08 -15.57
C THR A 122 7.63 19.80 -15.97
N GLU A 123 8.84 19.62 -15.42
CA GLU A 123 9.41 18.28 -15.28
C GLU A 123 8.64 17.50 -14.21
N ASP A 124 8.68 16.17 -14.31
CA ASP A 124 8.09 15.29 -13.32
C ASP A 124 8.94 15.29 -12.05
N ASP A 125 8.27 15.16 -10.91
CA ASP A 125 8.89 14.88 -9.62
C ASP A 125 8.32 13.57 -9.07
N GLN A 126 9.13 12.82 -8.33
CA GLN A 126 8.74 11.52 -7.79
C GLN A 126 9.18 11.34 -6.35
N ASP A 127 8.43 10.53 -5.62
CA ASP A 127 8.79 10.03 -4.30
C ASP A 127 8.37 8.57 -4.16
N GLU A 128 9.06 7.86 -3.29
CA GLU A 128 8.82 6.43 -3.09
C GLU A 128 8.68 6.07 -1.62
N ASN A 129 7.92 5.02 -1.36
CA ASN A 129 7.73 4.45 -0.04
C ASN A 129 7.92 2.93 -0.12
N THR A 130 8.61 2.37 0.87
CA THR A 130 8.84 0.94 0.95
C THR A 130 8.22 0.38 2.22
N VAL A 131 7.48 -0.71 2.08
CA VAL A 131 6.83 -1.43 3.17
C VAL A 131 7.12 -2.93 3.09
N VAL A 132 6.80 -3.65 4.16
CA VAL A 132 6.91 -5.13 4.22
C VAL A 132 5.55 -5.71 4.56
N VAL A 133 5.14 -6.77 3.85
CA VAL A 133 3.90 -7.50 4.12
C VAL A 133 4.24 -8.85 4.73
N LYS A 134 3.98 -9.00 6.02
CA LYS A 134 4.30 -10.23 6.77
C LYS A 134 3.15 -11.23 6.71
N PRO A 135 3.45 -12.52 6.48
CA PRO A 135 2.47 -13.58 6.59
C PRO A 135 2.09 -13.81 8.06
N PRO A 136 0.93 -14.41 8.33
CA PRO A 136 0.58 -14.86 9.67
C PRO A 136 1.56 -15.94 10.16
N VAL A 137 1.86 -15.92 11.46
CA VAL A 137 2.73 -16.91 12.11
C VAL A 137 1.88 -17.96 12.81
N LEU A 138 2.06 -19.24 12.43
CA LEU A 138 1.40 -20.36 13.07
C LEU A 138 2.24 -20.92 14.22
N LYS A 139 1.58 -21.25 15.32
CA LYS A 139 2.13 -22.04 16.41
C LYS A 139 1.45 -23.39 16.43
N ILE A 140 2.24 -24.47 16.44
CA ILE A 140 1.76 -25.84 16.56
C ILE A 140 2.19 -26.38 17.92
N GLU A 141 1.23 -26.89 18.67
CA GLU A 141 1.45 -27.56 19.95
C GLU A 141 0.91 -28.99 19.84
N LYS A 142 1.75 -29.95 20.19
CA LYS A 142 1.35 -31.37 20.27
C LYS A 142 1.37 -31.82 21.73
N SER A 143 0.31 -32.46 22.17
CA SER A 143 0.21 -33.02 23.51
C SER A 143 -0.34 -34.43 23.46
N THR A 144 -0.05 -35.18 24.48
CA THR A 144 -0.55 -36.56 24.68
C THR A 144 -1.07 -36.71 26.09
N ALA A 145 -2.08 -37.55 26.29
CA ALA A 145 -2.64 -37.82 27.60
C ALA A 145 -1.66 -38.56 28.55
N HIS A 146 -0.76 -39.36 28.00
CA HIS A 146 0.20 -40.13 28.79
C HIS A 146 1.64 -39.95 28.25
N LYS A 147 2.60 -39.93 29.17
CA LYS A 147 4.04 -39.83 28.82
C LYS A 147 4.62 -41.19 28.33
N SER A 148 3.97 -42.28 28.65
CA SER A 148 4.36 -43.66 28.22
C SER A 148 3.15 -44.51 27.95
N TYR A 149 3.28 -45.46 27.08
CA TYR A 149 2.27 -46.45 26.72
C TYR A 149 2.84 -47.83 26.82
N LYS A 150 1.99 -48.79 27.13
CA LYS A 150 2.32 -50.22 27.09
C LYS A 150 2.17 -50.74 25.68
N GLU A 151 2.84 -51.84 25.37
CA GLU A 151 2.68 -52.55 24.11
C GLU A 151 1.21 -52.92 23.86
N GLY A 152 0.70 -52.61 22.66
CA GLY A 152 -0.71 -52.81 22.27
C GLY A 152 -1.68 -51.73 22.79
N GLN A 153 -1.23 -50.74 23.56
CA GLN A 153 -2.06 -49.66 24.04
C GLN A 153 -2.19 -48.54 22.97
N SER A 154 -3.40 -48.08 22.73
CA SER A 154 -3.66 -46.92 21.86
C SER A 154 -3.33 -45.62 22.57
N GLY A 155 -2.65 -44.73 21.87
CA GLY A 155 -2.33 -43.37 22.33
C GLY A 155 -3.15 -42.32 21.61
N GLU A 156 -3.68 -41.36 22.37
CA GLU A 156 -4.37 -40.21 21.82
C GLU A 156 -3.44 -38.98 21.86
N TYR A 157 -3.33 -38.32 20.73
CA TYR A 157 -2.57 -37.06 20.59
C TYR A 157 -3.49 -35.92 20.21
N LYS A 158 -3.28 -34.81 20.84
CA LYS A 158 -3.91 -33.52 20.45
C LYS A 158 -2.91 -32.64 19.75
N ILE A 159 -3.31 -32.12 18.59
CA ILE A 159 -2.56 -31.09 17.88
C ILE A 159 -3.39 -29.81 17.93
N ARG A 160 -2.79 -28.75 18.48
CA ARG A 160 -3.39 -27.42 18.52
C ARG A 160 -2.61 -26.51 17.60
N VAL A 161 -3.31 -25.92 16.63
CA VAL A 161 -2.74 -24.90 15.73
C VAL A 161 -3.35 -23.55 16.09
N THR A 162 -2.52 -22.58 16.37
CA THR A 162 -2.93 -21.21 16.67
C THR A 162 -2.17 -20.23 15.81
N GLN A 163 -2.85 -19.15 15.41
CA GLN A 163 -2.23 -18.03 14.74
C GLN A 163 -1.88 -16.98 15.80
N ARG A 164 -0.67 -16.41 15.76
CA ARG A 164 -0.13 -15.56 16.83
C ARG A 164 -0.30 -14.07 16.60
N ASN A 165 -0.62 -13.64 15.40
CA ASN A 165 -0.68 -12.23 15.06
C ASN A 165 -2.11 -11.71 15.22
N GLU A 166 -2.27 -10.63 15.97
CA GLU A 166 -3.57 -9.96 16.08
C GLU A 166 -4.06 -9.49 14.71
N ASN A 167 -5.36 -9.61 14.49
CA ASN A 167 -6.06 -9.17 13.26
C ASN A 167 -5.59 -9.85 11.95
N MET A 168 -4.96 -11.02 12.03
CA MET A 168 -4.57 -11.83 10.88
C MET A 168 -5.38 -13.11 10.82
N THR A 169 -5.66 -13.57 9.59
CA THR A 169 -6.26 -14.88 9.34
C THR A 169 -5.30 -15.73 8.50
N ALA A 170 -5.02 -16.93 8.97
CA ALA A 170 -4.26 -17.92 8.20
C ALA A 170 -5.22 -18.68 7.27
N HIS A 171 -4.94 -18.66 5.97
CA HIS A 171 -5.71 -19.37 4.95
C HIS A 171 -4.87 -20.50 4.35
N HIS A 172 -5.53 -21.60 4.00
CA HIS A 172 -4.94 -22.70 3.20
C HIS A 172 -3.62 -23.27 3.74
N TYR A 173 -3.64 -23.79 4.96
CA TYR A 173 -2.51 -24.59 5.44
C TYR A 173 -2.73 -26.07 5.10
N SER A 174 -1.74 -26.66 4.46
CA SER A 174 -1.69 -28.11 4.21
C SER A 174 -0.68 -28.77 5.14
N PHE A 175 -1.02 -29.93 5.66
CA PHE A 175 -0.05 -30.76 6.35
C PHE A 175 0.66 -31.64 5.32
N PRO A 176 2.00 -31.76 5.36
CA PRO A 176 2.68 -32.73 4.54
C PRO A 176 2.14 -34.12 4.90
N GLN A 177 1.75 -34.90 3.88
CA GLN A 177 1.37 -36.28 4.09
C GLN A 177 2.61 -37.04 4.54
N CYS A 178 2.59 -37.56 5.76
CA CYS A 178 3.57 -38.57 6.19
C CYS A 178 3.17 -39.93 5.59
N PHE A 179 4.02 -40.43 4.70
CA PHE A 179 3.96 -41.79 4.23
C PHE A 179 4.70 -42.71 5.21
#